data_305fff00421755f2ac2fe8dd0db96462
#
_entry.id   305fff00421755f2ac2fe8dd0db96462
#
_cell.length_a   1.000
_cell.length_b   1.000
_cell.length_c   1.000
_cell.angle_alpha   90.00
_cell.angle_beta   90.00
_cell.angle_gamma   90.00
#
_symmetry.space_group_name_H-M   'P 1'
#
loop_
_entity.id
_entity.type
_entity.pdbx_description
1 polymer ?
#
loop_
_entity_poly.entity_id
_entity_poly.type
_entity_poly.pdbx_seq_one_letter_code
_entity_poly.pdbx_strand_id
1 'polypeptide(L)'
;MSQLRLYDTARREIVPFEPGEVVTMYTCGITPYDATHLGHAAAYVGYDVLQRRLRDRGHETRCVRNVTDVDDSILGRAREIGVHYLDLAAAETAKFDDDMNALGMLPSWSEPRATSAIADIRGFIGMVLD
;
A
#
# COMPACT_ATOMS: atom_id res chain seq x y z
N MET A 1 27.22 -12.27 5.57
CA MET A 1 26.43 -11.14 5.03
C MET A 1 26.08 -10.22 6.20
N SER A 2 26.08 -8.89 6.00
CA SER A 2 25.72 -7.93 7.07
C SER A 2 24.25 -8.13 7.47
N GLN A 3 23.96 -8.01 8.77
CA GLN A 3 22.59 -8.08 9.29
C GLN A 3 21.78 -6.90 8.76
N LEU A 4 20.54 -7.15 8.31
CA LEU A 4 19.60 -6.10 7.94
C LEU A 4 19.20 -5.30 9.18
N ARG A 5 19.22 -3.98 9.06
CA ARG A 5 18.80 -3.06 10.14
C ARG A 5 17.77 -2.11 9.59
N LEU A 6 16.71 -1.85 10.35
CA LEU A 6 15.64 -0.93 9.99
C LEU A 6 15.42 0.07 11.11
N TYR A 7 14.90 1.26 10.76
CA TYR A 7 14.49 2.24 11.75
C TYR A 7 13.16 1.81 12.39
N ASP A 8 13.16 1.68 13.70
CA ASP A 8 11.97 1.38 14.50
C ASP A 8 11.42 2.70 15.08
N THR A 9 10.23 3.08 14.63
CA THR A 9 9.61 4.35 15.05
C THR A 9 9.23 4.35 16.53
N ALA A 10 8.83 3.21 17.09
CA ALA A 10 8.48 3.10 18.51
C ALA A 10 9.71 3.27 19.41
N ARG A 11 10.84 2.66 19.00
CA ARG A 11 12.12 2.76 19.72
C ARG A 11 12.91 4.02 19.36
N ARG A 12 12.58 4.67 18.22
CA ARG A 12 13.29 5.83 17.66
C ARG A 12 14.77 5.57 17.36
N GLU A 13 15.11 4.36 16.95
CA GLU A 13 16.47 3.96 16.65
C GLU A 13 16.54 2.93 15.50
N ILE A 14 17.73 2.76 14.93
CA ILE A 14 17.99 1.73 13.93
C ILE A 14 18.34 0.44 14.65
N VAL A 15 17.50 -0.57 14.52
CA VAL A 15 17.64 -1.88 15.19
C VAL A 15 17.90 -3.00 14.19
N PRO A 16 18.53 -4.11 14.62
CA PRO A 16 18.57 -5.32 13.83
C PRO A 16 17.16 -5.79 13.50
N PHE A 17 16.93 -6.17 12.23
CA PHE A 17 15.69 -6.77 11.80
C PHE A 17 15.91 -8.29 11.66
N GLU A 18 15.16 -9.06 12.43
CA GLU A 18 15.23 -10.52 12.48
C GLU A 18 13.93 -11.11 11.92
N PRO A 19 13.82 -11.23 10.59
CA PRO A 19 12.62 -11.75 9.94
C PRO A 19 12.49 -13.26 10.16
N GLY A 20 11.23 -13.71 10.27
CA GLY A 20 10.89 -15.13 10.18
C GLY A 20 11.00 -15.66 8.74
N GLU A 21 10.55 -16.89 8.50
CA GLU A 21 10.51 -17.51 7.19
C GLU A 21 9.63 -16.69 6.22
N VAL A 22 8.47 -16.25 6.70
CA VAL A 22 7.54 -15.37 5.96
C VAL A 22 7.56 -13.98 6.58
N VAL A 23 7.86 -12.97 5.76
CA VAL A 23 7.82 -11.56 6.14
C VAL A 23 6.56 -10.91 5.60
N THR A 24 5.69 -10.48 6.50
CA THR A 24 4.52 -9.71 6.14
C THR A 24 4.85 -8.22 6.18
N MET A 25 4.39 -7.48 5.15
CA MET A 25 4.53 -6.04 5.05
C MET A 25 3.16 -5.43 4.79
N TYR A 26 2.82 -4.37 5.50
CA TYR A 26 1.70 -3.52 5.16
C TYR A 26 2.22 -2.15 4.74
N THR A 27 1.91 -1.74 3.52
CA THR A 27 2.27 -0.43 3.00
C THR A 27 1.02 0.40 2.80
N CYS A 28 1.09 1.67 3.16
CA CYS A 28 0.04 2.61 2.83
C CYS A 28 -0.11 2.67 1.30
N GLY A 29 -1.33 2.47 0.82
CA GLY A 29 -1.62 2.46 -0.61
C GLY A 29 -1.94 3.84 -1.16
N ILE A 30 -2.72 3.87 -2.23
CA ILE A 30 -3.11 5.11 -2.90
C ILE A 30 -4.54 5.51 -2.57
N THR A 31 -4.80 6.82 -2.66
CA THR A 31 -6.13 7.39 -2.84
C THR A 31 -6.25 7.79 -4.30
N PRO A 32 -6.94 7.00 -5.15
CA PRO A 32 -6.89 7.14 -6.60
C PRO A 32 -7.86 8.22 -7.09
N TYR A 33 -7.50 9.48 -6.94
CA TYR A 33 -8.29 10.64 -7.39
C TYR A 33 -7.60 11.47 -8.47
N ASP A 34 -6.29 11.31 -8.66
CA ASP A 34 -5.47 12.04 -9.63
C ASP A 34 -4.24 11.22 -10.03
N ALA A 35 -3.51 11.72 -11.03
CA ALA A 35 -2.37 11.05 -11.62
C ALA A 35 -1.26 10.73 -10.60
N THR A 36 -0.61 9.59 -10.82
CA THR A 36 0.59 9.18 -10.11
C THR A 36 1.73 10.17 -10.37
N HIS A 37 2.57 10.42 -9.39
CA HIS A 37 3.74 11.27 -9.50
C HIS A 37 5.00 10.61 -8.93
N LEU A 38 6.16 11.19 -9.18
CA LEU A 38 7.47 10.64 -8.77
C LEU A 38 7.60 10.39 -7.26
N GLY A 39 6.86 11.11 -6.43
CA GLY A 39 6.81 10.87 -4.99
C GLY A 39 6.22 9.50 -4.65
N HIS A 40 5.14 9.09 -5.34
CA HIS A 40 4.60 7.75 -5.22
C HIS A 40 5.62 6.70 -5.69
N ALA A 41 6.21 6.90 -6.87
CA ALA A 41 7.24 6.01 -7.40
C ALA A 41 8.39 5.81 -6.40
N ALA A 42 8.92 6.89 -5.83
CA ALA A 42 10.03 6.82 -4.87
C ALA A 42 9.68 5.99 -3.62
N ALA A 43 8.47 6.19 -3.06
CA ALA A 43 8.02 5.43 -1.89
C ALA A 43 7.87 3.93 -2.21
N TYR A 44 7.16 3.60 -3.28
CA TYR A 44 6.86 2.20 -3.62
C TYR A 44 8.09 1.43 -4.09
N VAL A 45 8.99 2.07 -4.85
CA VAL A 45 10.30 1.47 -5.21
C VAL A 45 11.12 1.17 -3.96
N GLY A 46 11.08 2.04 -2.94
CA GLY A 46 11.74 1.76 -1.66
C GLY A 46 11.22 0.48 -0.99
N TYR A 47 9.90 0.26 -0.96
CA TYR A 47 9.29 -0.96 -0.44
C TYR A 47 9.61 -2.18 -1.31
N ASP A 48 9.65 -2.02 -2.63
CA ASP A 48 10.00 -3.10 -3.57
C ASP A 48 11.45 -3.56 -3.39
N VAL A 49 12.39 -2.63 -3.26
CA VAL A 49 13.80 -2.93 -2.96
C VAL A 49 13.93 -3.70 -1.66
N LEU A 50 13.20 -3.31 -0.61
CA LEU A 50 13.20 -4.05 0.65
C LEU A 50 12.67 -5.47 0.48
N GLN A 51 11.57 -5.67 -0.25
CA GLN A 51 11.03 -7.00 -0.54
C GLN A 51 12.04 -7.87 -1.29
N ARG A 52 12.68 -7.32 -2.35
CA ARG A 52 13.70 -8.03 -3.13
C ARG A 52 14.89 -8.41 -2.26
N ARG A 53 15.31 -7.51 -1.38
CA ARG A 53 16.40 -7.79 -0.43
C ARG A 53 16.07 -8.91 0.55
N LEU A 54 14.83 -8.98 1.02
CA LEU A 54 14.36 -10.06 1.89
C LEU A 54 14.31 -11.39 1.13
N ARG A 55 13.77 -11.40 -0.10
CA ARG A 55 13.74 -12.59 -0.97
C ARG A 55 15.14 -13.10 -1.32
N ASP A 56 16.07 -12.20 -1.62
CA ASP A 56 17.50 -12.52 -1.86
C ASP A 56 18.15 -13.19 -0.64
N ARG A 57 17.62 -12.97 0.55
CA ARG A 57 18.06 -13.60 1.79
C ARG A 57 17.31 -14.88 2.14
N GLY A 58 16.44 -15.34 1.28
CA GLY A 58 15.70 -16.60 1.42
C GLY A 58 14.35 -16.48 2.13
N HIS A 59 13.84 -15.28 2.39
CA HIS A 59 12.53 -15.09 3.00
C HIS A 59 11.41 -15.00 1.97
N GLU A 60 10.24 -15.59 2.25
CA GLU A 60 9.02 -15.26 1.53
C GLU A 60 8.52 -13.87 1.96
N THR A 61 8.02 -13.07 1.01
CA THR A 61 7.44 -11.76 1.33
C THR A 61 5.98 -11.70 0.92
N ARG A 62 5.13 -11.20 1.81
CA ARG A 62 3.71 -10.92 1.56
C ARG A 62 3.43 -9.45 1.84
N CYS A 63 3.45 -8.65 0.78
CA CYS A 63 3.18 -7.22 0.89
C CYS A 63 1.71 -6.94 0.61
N VAL A 64 1.02 -6.35 1.57
CA VAL A 64 -0.35 -5.83 1.43
C VAL A 64 -0.26 -4.33 1.18
N ARG A 65 -0.98 -3.86 0.18
CA ARG A 65 -1.14 -2.44 -0.14
C ARG A 65 -2.63 -2.14 -0.25
N ASN A 66 -3.15 -1.24 0.59
CA ASN A 66 -4.56 -0.87 0.50
C ASN A 66 -4.84 0.08 -0.66
N VAL A 67 -6.09 0.10 -1.11
CA VAL A 67 -6.62 1.11 -2.03
C VAL A 67 -7.73 1.86 -1.32
N THR A 68 -7.54 3.17 -1.10
CA THR A 68 -8.55 4.04 -0.50
C THR A 68 -9.47 4.56 -1.60
N ASP A 69 -10.38 3.71 -2.06
CA ASP A 69 -11.28 3.99 -3.18
C ASP A 69 -12.55 4.78 -2.77
N VAL A 70 -12.60 5.26 -1.55
CA VAL A 70 -13.59 6.23 -1.06
C VAL A 70 -12.91 7.20 -0.09
N ASP A 71 -13.01 8.49 -0.40
CA ASP A 71 -12.37 9.60 0.31
C ASP A 71 -12.96 10.92 -0.16
N ASP A 72 -12.88 11.99 0.63
CA ASP A 72 -13.41 13.30 0.26
C ASP A 72 -12.77 13.85 -1.03
N SER A 73 -11.48 13.58 -1.25
CA SER A 73 -10.75 13.99 -2.46
C SER A 73 -11.31 13.31 -3.71
N ILE A 74 -11.58 12.00 -3.66
CA ILE A 74 -12.20 11.25 -4.76
C ILE A 74 -13.61 11.80 -5.05
N LEU A 75 -14.41 11.97 -4.00
CA LEU A 75 -15.78 12.47 -4.13
C LEU A 75 -15.81 13.90 -4.71
N GLY A 76 -14.89 14.75 -4.26
CA GLY A 76 -14.72 16.11 -4.79
C GLY A 76 -14.35 16.10 -6.27
N ARG A 77 -13.30 15.35 -6.62
CA ARG A 77 -12.83 15.26 -8.00
C ARG A 77 -13.86 14.65 -8.96
N ALA A 78 -14.54 13.59 -8.54
CA ALA A 78 -15.60 12.95 -9.33
C ALA A 78 -16.75 13.92 -9.65
N ARG A 79 -17.15 14.77 -8.69
CA ARG A 79 -18.16 15.82 -8.91
C ARG A 79 -17.69 16.87 -9.90
N GLU A 80 -16.43 17.32 -9.81
CA GLU A 80 -15.84 18.31 -10.73
C GLU A 80 -15.86 17.85 -12.18
N ILE A 81 -15.50 16.56 -12.42
CA ILE A 81 -15.44 16.02 -13.78
C ILE A 81 -16.70 15.30 -14.24
N GLY A 82 -17.72 15.24 -13.38
CA GLY A 82 -19.05 14.70 -13.73
C GLY A 82 -19.11 13.18 -13.92
N VAL A 83 -18.30 12.42 -13.17
CA VAL A 83 -18.30 10.94 -13.23
C VAL A 83 -18.67 10.34 -11.88
N HIS A 84 -18.97 9.04 -11.87
CA HIS A 84 -19.16 8.31 -10.61
C HIS A 84 -17.80 8.08 -9.92
N TYR A 85 -17.75 8.26 -8.60
CA TYR A 85 -16.49 8.17 -7.85
C TYR A 85 -15.79 6.80 -7.93
N LEU A 86 -16.54 5.71 -8.01
CA LEU A 86 -15.97 4.37 -8.19
C LEU A 86 -15.35 4.18 -9.58
N ASP A 87 -15.92 4.81 -10.62
CA ASP A 87 -15.35 4.75 -11.98
C ASP A 87 -14.05 5.55 -12.03
N LEU A 88 -14.00 6.72 -11.38
CA LEU A 88 -12.77 7.48 -11.22
C LEU A 88 -11.72 6.67 -10.48
N ALA A 89 -12.07 6.12 -9.32
CA ALA A 89 -11.14 5.33 -8.51
C ALA A 89 -10.60 4.11 -9.27
N ALA A 90 -11.46 3.42 -10.03
CA ALA A 90 -11.05 2.29 -10.85
C ALA A 90 -10.09 2.69 -11.97
N ALA A 91 -10.38 3.79 -12.68
CA ALA A 91 -9.54 4.29 -13.78
C ALA A 91 -8.17 4.75 -13.28
N GLU A 92 -8.10 5.50 -12.17
CA GLU A 92 -6.83 5.98 -11.63
C GLU A 92 -6.02 4.83 -10.98
N THR A 93 -6.69 3.82 -10.37
CA THR A 93 -6.00 2.62 -9.89
C THR A 93 -5.35 1.86 -11.05
N ALA A 94 -6.05 1.68 -12.17
CA ALA A 94 -5.49 1.00 -13.34
C ALA A 94 -4.25 1.72 -13.89
N LYS A 95 -4.29 3.06 -14.00
CA LYS A 95 -3.12 3.85 -14.41
C LYS A 95 -1.95 3.68 -13.44
N PHE A 96 -2.22 3.71 -12.14
CA PHE A 96 -1.20 3.48 -11.12
C PHE A 96 -0.56 2.10 -11.26
N ASP A 97 -1.36 1.06 -11.49
CA ASP A 97 -0.85 -0.31 -11.67
C ASP A 97 0.01 -0.41 -12.95
N ASP A 98 -0.38 0.26 -14.03
CA ASP A 98 0.43 0.35 -15.26
C ASP A 98 1.77 1.04 -15.00
N ASP A 99 1.79 2.14 -14.25
CA ASP A 99 3.02 2.86 -13.86
C ASP A 99 3.93 1.98 -13.00
N MET A 100 3.38 1.26 -12.01
CA MET A 100 4.15 0.36 -11.15
C MET A 100 4.70 -0.84 -11.92
N ASN A 101 3.93 -1.38 -12.87
CA ASN A 101 4.38 -2.42 -13.77
C ASN A 101 5.51 -1.94 -14.70
N ALA A 102 5.41 -0.71 -15.23
CA ALA A 102 6.46 -0.11 -16.04
C ALA A 102 7.78 0.09 -15.26
N LEU A 103 7.68 0.35 -13.95
CA LEU A 103 8.84 0.38 -13.05
C LEU A 103 9.39 -1.02 -12.70
N GLY A 104 8.75 -2.09 -13.16
CA GLY A 104 9.15 -3.47 -12.89
C GLY A 104 8.94 -3.91 -11.45
N MET A 105 8.01 -3.31 -10.73
CA MET A 105 7.73 -3.63 -9.33
C MET A 105 7.10 -5.01 -9.15
N LEU A 106 7.37 -5.63 -8.03
CA LEU A 106 6.73 -6.87 -7.63
C LEU A 106 5.22 -6.62 -7.37
N PRO A 107 4.34 -7.53 -7.82
CA PRO A 107 2.92 -7.40 -7.50
C PRO A 107 2.67 -7.50 -5.99
N SER A 108 1.69 -6.78 -5.52
CA SER A 108 1.20 -6.90 -4.14
C SER A 108 0.64 -8.31 -3.90
N TRP A 109 0.82 -8.84 -2.69
CA TRP A 109 0.20 -10.09 -2.28
C TRP A 109 -1.32 -9.95 -2.14
N SER A 110 -1.80 -8.77 -1.69
CA SER A 110 -3.21 -8.42 -1.56
C SER A 110 -3.40 -6.91 -1.61
N GLU A 111 -4.53 -6.46 -2.17
CA GLU A 111 -4.89 -5.05 -2.29
C GLU A 111 -6.33 -4.82 -1.80
N PRO A 112 -6.54 -4.81 -0.48
CA PRO A 112 -7.87 -4.57 0.08
C PRO A 112 -8.35 -3.14 -0.25
N ARG A 113 -9.61 -3.04 -0.68
CA ARG A 113 -10.25 -1.76 -0.97
C ARG A 113 -11.05 -1.28 0.25
N ALA A 114 -11.00 0.03 0.50
CA ALA A 114 -11.72 0.63 1.63
C ALA A 114 -13.23 0.35 1.54
N THR A 115 -13.82 0.49 0.35
CA THR A 115 -15.27 0.25 0.15
C THR A 115 -15.69 -1.18 0.48
N SER A 116 -14.89 -2.19 0.16
CA SER A 116 -15.19 -3.59 0.48
C SER A 116 -14.94 -3.96 1.93
N ALA A 117 -14.14 -3.19 2.67
CA ALA A 117 -13.79 -3.44 4.07
C ALA A 117 -14.67 -2.70 5.09
N ILE A 118 -15.65 -1.88 4.66
CA ILE A 118 -16.45 -1.02 5.57
C ILE A 118 -17.18 -1.85 6.64
N ALA A 119 -17.73 -3.00 6.29
CA ALA A 119 -18.44 -3.84 7.26
C ALA A 119 -17.51 -4.36 8.36
N ASP A 120 -16.32 -4.83 7.99
CA ASP A 120 -15.30 -5.33 8.90
C ASP A 120 -14.74 -4.21 9.78
N ILE A 121 -14.50 -3.02 9.19
CA ILE A 121 -14.06 -1.82 9.91
C ILE A 121 -15.09 -1.43 10.97
N ARG A 122 -16.37 -1.39 10.64
CA ARG A 122 -17.46 -1.09 11.61
C ARG A 122 -17.52 -2.13 12.72
N GLY A 123 -17.39 -3.41 12.38
CA GLY A 123 -17.34 -4.49 13.37
C GLY A 123 -16.17 -4.34 14.32
N PHE A 124 -14.99 -4.04 13.80
CA PHE A 124 -13.79 -3.80 14.62
C PHE A 124 -13.95 -2.58 15.53
N ILE A 125 -14.48 -1.47 15.02
CA ILE A 125 -14.78 -0.27 15.84
C ILE A 125 -15.71 -0.63 17.00
N GLY A 126 -16.78 -1.40 16.75
CA GLY A 126 -17.67 -1.86 17.80
C GLY A 126 -16.94 -2.62 18.90
N MET A 127 -16.07 -3.55 18.55
CA MET A 127 -15.27 -4.32 19.52
C MET A 127 -14.28 -3.47 20.35
N VAL A 128 -13.87 -2.32 19.84
CA VAL A 128 -12.93 -1.43 20.56
C VAL A 128 -13.67 -0.47 21.48
N LEU A 129 -14.95 -0.18 21.20
CA LEU A 129 -15.78 0.76 21.98
C LEU A 129 -16.50 0.07 23.15
N ASP A 130 -16.64 -1.27 23.13
CA ASP A 130 -17.18 -2.09 24.22
C ASP A 130 -16.11 -2.37 25.30
#